data_b418ae66cd301c4fd8ada077da5f67db
#
_entry.id   b418ae66cd301c4fd8ada077da5f67db
#
_cell.length_a   1.000
_cell.length_b   1.000
_cell.length_c   1.000
_cell.angle_alpha   90.00
_cell.angle_beta   90.00
_cell.angle_gamma   90.00
#
_symmetry.space_group_name_H-M   'P 1'
#
loop_
_entity.id
_entity.type
_entity.pdbx_description
1 polymer ?
#
loop_
_entity_poly.entity_id
_entity_poly.type
_entity_poly.pdbx_seq_one_letter_code
_entity_poly.pdbx_strand_id
1 'polypeptide(L)'
;ISTMYINKYIKEMALEVNPEYTFTEGYGPEFSNFVTTINAAINQGIGFYSFRGYIDFVPPSESAVFNGYKLPHAITITCATGNYSGSLAETEQMIRYGSTAAPKGSVTAIGMSTSSTHTTFNNVLHGGIFDGIFVHDMRTQGEAMLHGKLYMNEIFGVSSPSNVESFTHWCNLMGDPTMEVYTGIPDSFQIQTIASIPVGLSLLDVDVTNANDVPVEGASVVLSQGTNVLTRGYTDAAGQVILVLPA
;
A
#
# COMPACT_ATOMS: atom_id res chain seq x y z
N ILE A 1 -15.96 -19.09 -5.20
CA ILE A 1 -16.87 -18.09 -5.83
C ILE A 1 -16.85 -16.78 -5.03
N SER A 2 -17.14 -16.77 -3.71
CA SER A 2 -17.24 -15.53 -2.92
C SER A 2 -15.92 -14.75 -2.85
N THR A 3 -14.78 -15.41 -2.84
CA THR A 3 -13.45 -14.80 -2.86
C THR A 3 -13.15 -14.08 -4.18
N MET A 4 -13.66 -14.59 -5.28
CA MET A 4 -13.58 -13.94 -6.58
C MET A 4 -14.46 -12.66 -6.61
N TYR A 5 -15.68 -12.73 -6.06
CA TYR A 5 -16.58 -11.59 -6.07
C TYR A 5 -16.07 -10.41 -5.25
N ILE A 6 -15.44 -10.64 -4.11
CA ILE A 6 -14.88 -9.53 -3.32
C ILE A 6 -13.74 -8.81 -4.08
N ASN A 7 -12.88 -9.54 -4.80
CA ASN A 7 -11.84 -8.91 -5.62
C ASN A 7 -12.44 -8.12 -6.80
N LYS A 8 -13.52 -8.62 -7.43
CA LYS A 8 -14.24 -7.87 -8.47
C LYS A 8 -14.88 -6.60 -7.91
N TYR A 9 -15.47 -6.67 -6.74
CA TYR A 9 -16.05 -5.52 -6.06
C TYR A 9 -14.98 -4.46 -5.74
N ILE A 10 -13.80 -4.89 -5.24
CA ILE A 10 -12.67 -3.99 -5.01
C ILE A 10 -12.21 -3.31 -6.31
N LYS A 11 -12.19 -4.06 -7.42
CA LYS A 11 -11.87 -3.49 -8.72
C LYS A 11 -12.90 -2.42 -9.14
N GLU A 12 -14.18 -2.66 -8.93
CA GLU A 12 -15.25 -1.69 -9.21
C GLU A 12 -15.06 -0.42 -8.38
N MET A 13 -14.84 -0.53 -7.06
CA MET A 13 -14.54 0.62 -6.20
C MET A 13 -13.33 1.42 -6.68
N ALA A 14 -12.25 0.75 -7.06
CA ALA A 14 -11.06 1.43 -7.55
C ALA A 14 -11.34 2.19 -8.87
N LEU A 15 -12.11 1.60 -9.79
CA LEU A 15 -12.48 2.24 -11.06
C LEU A 15 -13.45 3.42 -10.91
N GLU A 16 -14.25 3.44 -9.85
CA GLU A 16 -15.07 4.62 -9.50
C GLU A 16 -14.22 5.81 -9.08
N VAL A 17 -13.10 5.55 -8.38
CA VAL A 17 -12.15 6.60 -7.98
C VAL A 17 -11.29 7.06 -9.17
N ASN A 18 -10.76 6.11 -9.93
CA ASN A 18 -9.94 6.42 -11.10
C ASN A 18 -10.17 5.39 -12.22
N PRO A 19 -10.91 5.78 -13.29
CA PRO A 19 -11.19 4.89 -14.43
C PRO A 19 -9.95 4.47 -15.23
N GLU A 20 -8.80 5.12 -15.01
CA GLU A 20 -7.54 4.80 -15.71
C GLU A 20 -6.74 3.69 -15.04
N TYR A 21 -7.18 3.18 -13.89
CA TYR A 21 -6.54 2.04 -13.25
C TYR A 21 -6.53 0.81 -14.14
N THR A 22 -5.40 0.15 -14.19
CA THR A 22 -5.23 -1.12 -14.90
C THR A 22 -5.12 -2.28 -13.92
N PHE A 23 -5.63 -3.43 -14.30
CA PHE A 23 -5.68 -4.62 -13.45
C PHE A 23 -5.07 -5.82 -14.15
N THR A 24 -4.24 -6.56 -13.41
CA THR A 24 -3.85 -7.91 -13.77
C THR A 24 -4.66 -8.86 -12.91
N GLU A 25 -5.53 -9.64 -13.51
CA GLU A 25 -6.48 -10.50 -12.80
C GLU A 25 -6.20 -11.98 -13.04
N GLY A 26 -6.31 -12.80 -12.01
CA GLY A 26 -6.24 -14.25 -12.10
C GLY A 26 -7.23 -14.90 -11.14
N TYR A 27 -8.15 -15.70 -11.66
CA TYR A 27 -9.16 -16.41 -10.88
C TYR A 27 -9.08 -17.91 -11.16
N GLY A 28 -8.84 -18.71 -10.10
CA GLY A 28 -8.80 -20.18 -10.22
C GLY A 28 -10.19 -20.80 -10.33
N PRO A 29 -10.33 -22.08 -10.70
CA PRO A 29 -9.30 -23.06 -11.05
C PRO A 29 -8.81 -22.99 -12.52
N GLU A 30 -9.39 -22.13 -13.32
CA GLU A 30 -9.11 -22.01 -14.77
C GLU A 30 -7.78 -21.29 -15.06
N PHE A 31 -7.26 -20.55 -14.09
CA PHE A 31 -6.03 -19.81 -14.21
C PHE A 31 -4.85 -20.62 -13.67
N SER A 32 -3.98 -21.11 -14.55
CA SER A 32 -2.91 -22.07 -14.21
C SER A 32 -1.54 -21.46 -13.93
N ASN A 33 -1.34 -20.16 -14.22
CA ASN A 33 -0.02 -19.51 -14.18
C ASN A 33 0.08 -18.38 -13.15
N PHE A 34 -0.49 -18.55 -11.96
CA PHE A 34 -0.51 -17.52 -10.92
C PHE A 34 0.88 -16.94 -10.63
N VAL A 35 1.87 -17.77 -10.33
CA VAL A 35 3.21 -17.33 -9.94
C VAL A 35 3.87 -16.47 -11.02
N THR A 36 3.80 -16.91 -12.27
CA THR A 36 4.39 -16.18 -13.40
C THR A 36 3.70 -14.82 -13.59
N THR A 37 2.37 -14.80 -13.53
CA THR A 37 1.57 -13.59 -13.70
C THR A 37 1.81 -12.59 -12.56
N ILE A 38 1.84 -13.07 -11.30
CA ILE A 38 2.12 -12.24 -10.13
C ILE A 38 3.53 -11.62 -10.23
N ASN A 39 4.55 -12.43 -10.53
CA ASN A 39 5.91 -11.94 -10.68
C ASN A 39 6.02 -10.89 -11.80
N ALA A 40 5.36 -11.12 -12.94
CA ALA A 40 5.35 -10.17 -14.05
C ALA A 40 4.68 -8.84 -13.66
N ALA A 41 3.51 -8.89 -13.01
CA ALA A 41 2.80 -7.69 -12.56
C ALA A 41 3.61 -6.89 -11.53
N ILE A 42 4.20 -7.56 -10.54
CA ILE A 42 5.06 -6.90 -9.54
C ILE A 42 6.27 -6.25 -10.21
N ASN A 43 6.92 -6.92 -11.17
CA ASN A 43 8.08 -6.38 -11.89
C ASN A 43 7.75 -5.19 -12.78
N GLN A 44 6.53 -5.13 -13.34
CA GLN A 44 6.04 -3.94 -14.03
C GLN A 44 5.89 -2.74 -13.10
N GLY A 45 5.59 -3.00 -11.84
CA GLY A 45 5.22 -2.03 -10.84
C GLY A 45 3.70 -1.91 -10.74
N ILE A 46 3.15 -2.34 -9.60
CA ILE A 46 1.75 -2.23 -9.24
C ILE A 46 1.65 -1.49 -7.90
N GLY A 47 0.56 -0.76 -7.67
CA GLY A 47 0.31 -0.10 -6.37
C GLY A 47 -0.12 -1.10 -5.31
N PHE A 48 -0.97 -2.05 -5.69
CA PHE A 48 -1.52 -3.05 -4.79
C PHE A 48 -1.36 -4.46 -5.33
N TYR A 49 -0.97 -5.37 -4.44
CA TYR A 49 -1.09 -6.81 -4.64
C TYR A 49 -2.19 -7.33 -3.72
N SER A 50 -3.33 -7.67 -4.30
CA SER A 50 -4.51 -8.18 -3.60
C SER A 50 -4.64 -9.68 -3.80
N PHE A 51 -4.65 -10.44 -2.71
CA PHE A 51 -4.91 -11.87 -2.77
C PHE A 51 -6.02 -12.26 -1.80
N ARG A 52 -7.02 -12.92 -2.35
CA ARG A 52 -8.11 -13.51 -1.58
C ARG A 52 -8.40 -14.92 -2.09
N GLY A 53 -7.89 -15.90 -1.40
CA GLY A 53 -8.05 -17.32 -1.70
C GLY A 53 -8.64 -18.11 -0.55
N TYR A 54 -8.67 -19.43 -0.70
CA TYR A 54 -9.09 -20.35 0.37
C TYR A 54 -7.86 -20.89 1.11
N ILE A 55 -7.00 -21.55 0.42
CA ILE A 55 -5.67 -22.02 0.77
C ILE A 55 -4.79 -21.84 -0.48
N ASP A 56 -3.52 -22.17 -0.40
CA ASP A 56 -2.58 -22.14 -1.53
C ASP A 56 -2.14 -20.72 -1.95
N PHE A 57 -2.05 -19.79 -0.99
CA PHE A 57 -1.29 -18.59 -1.26
C PHE A 57 0.18 -18.97 -1.47
N VAL A 58 0.70 -18.62 -2.64
CA VAL A 58 2.12 -18.74 -2.94
C VAL A 58 2.67 -17.32 -3.10
N PRO A 59 3.52 -16.86 -2.19
CA PRO A 59 4.14 -15.55 -2.34
C PRO A 59 4.98 -15.49 -3.62
N PRO A 60 5.16 -14.31 -4.22
CA PRO A 60 6.09 -14.16 -5.33
C PRO A 60 7.49 -14.62 -4.91
N SER A 61 8.21 -15.28 -5.81
CA SER A 61 9.55 -15.77 -5.52
C SER A 61 10.57 -14.63 -5.45
N GLU A 62 11.37 -14.55 -4.39
CA GLU A 62 12.43 -13.56 -4.27
C GLU A 62 13.39 -13.54 -5.48
N SER A 63 13.71 -14.70 -6.02
CA SER A 63 14.60 -14.82 -7.19
C SER A 63 13.98 -14.35 -8.51
N ALA A 64 12.65 -14.21 -8.57
CA ALA A 64 11.92 -13.80 -9.76
C ALA A 64 11.37 -12.37 -9.69
N VAL A 65 11.56 -11.67 -8.56
CA VAL A 65 11.12 -10.30 -8.34
C VAL A 65 12.28 -9.33 -8.49
N PHE A 66 12.11 -8.31 -9.34
CA PHE A 66 13.13 -7.30 -9.69
C PHE A 66 12.52 -5.88 -9.76
N ASN A 67 11.49 -5.62 -8.98
CA ASN A 67 10.69 -4.41 -9.06
C ASN A 67 11.39 -3.13 -8.55
N GLY A 68 12.56 -3.23 -7.94
CA GLY A 68 13.28 -2.08 -7.42
C GLY A 68 12.45 -1.32 -6.39
N TYR A 69 12.37 -0.01 -6.52
CA TYR A 69 11.56 0.87 -5.65
C TYR A 69 10.05 0.87 -5.96
N LYS A 70 9.60 0.13 -6.97
CA LYS A 70 8.17 -0.03 -7.28
C LYS A 70 7.54 -1.06 -6.35
N LEU A 71 7.50 -0.75 -5.06
CA LEU A 71 7.10 -1.67 -4.00
C LEU A 71 5.58 -1.56 -3.74
N PRO A 72 4.78 -2.59 -4.07
CA PRO A 72 3.34 -2.58 -3.80
C PRO A 72 3.02 -2.71 -2.31
N HIS A 73 1.81 -2.31 -1.94
CA HIS A 73 1.15 -2.75 -0.72
C HIS A 73 0.50 -4.12 -0.95
N ALA A 74 0.93 -5.14 -0.20
CA ALA A 74 0.36 -6.47 -0.31
C ALA A 74 -0.76 -6.66 0.73
N ILE A 75 -1.95 -7.08 0.27
CA ILE A 75 -3.10 -7.36 1.12
C ILE A 75 -3.57 -8.77 0.83
N THR A 76 -3.19 -9.72 1.71
CA THR A 76 -3.33 -11.16 1.47
C THR A 76 -4.16 -11.79 2.58
N ILE A 77 -5.46 -11.49 2.59
CA ILE A 77 -6.38 -11.94 3.64
C ILE A 77 -6.85 -13.37 3.38
N THR A 78 -6.04 -14.33 3.79
CA THR A 78 -6.39 -15.75 3.82
C THR A 78 -5.64 -16.48 4.94
N CYS A 79 -5.96 -17.76 5.18
CA CYS A 79 -5.40 -18.55 6.27
C CYS A 79 -3.86 -18.51 6.30
N ALA A 80 -3.30 -18.21 7.47
CA ALA A 80 -1.89 -18.30 7.83
C ALA A 80 -0.90 -17.43 7.04
N THR A 81 -1.34 -16.57 6.12
CA THR A 81 -0.44 -15.72 5.31
C THR A 81 0.44 -14.78 6.13
N GLY A 82 -0.01 -14.40 7.33
CA GLY A 82 0.73 -13.58 8.30
C GLY A 82 1.10 -14.34 9.59
N ASN A 83 1.25 -15.66 9.53
CA ASN A 83 1.61 -16.48 10.70
C ASN A 83 3.12 -16.41 10.98
N TYR A 84 3.50 -15.55 11.90
CA TYR A 84 4.89 -15.33 12.32
C TYR A 84 5.31 -16.17 13.55
N SER A 85 4.47 -17.12 14.01
CA SER A 85 4.77 -17.99 15.15
C SER A 85 5.63 -19.20 14.71
N GLY A 86 6.94 -19.06 14.70
CA GLY A 86 7.89 -20.17 14.52
C GLY A 86 8.54 -20.30 13.14
N SER A 87 7.98 -19.74 12.08
CA SER A 87 8.61 -19.64 10.76
C SER A 87 8.39 -18.27 10.15
N LEU A 88 9.15 -17.95 9.12
CA LEU A 88 9.00 -16.71 8.38
C LEU A 88 7.63 -16.70 7.68
N ALA A 89 6.76 -15.76 8.04
CA ALA A 89 5.45 -15.61 7.41
C ALA A 89 5.58 -15.22 5.93
N GLU A 90 4.64 -15.62 5.10
CA GLU A 90 4.63 -15.30 3.67
C GLU A 90 4.58 -13.78 3.42
N THR A 91 3.77 -13.06 4.21
CA THR A 91 3.74 -11.58 4.19
C THR A 91 5.05 -10.95 4.68
N GLU A 92 5.69 -11.55 5.68
CA GLU A 92 7.00 -11.10 6.15
C GLU A 92 8.09 -11.33 5.09
N GLN A 93 8.05 -12.46 4.37
CA GLN A 93 8.99 -12.70 3.28
C GLN A 93 8.94 -11.59 2.24
N MET A 94 7.75 -11.16 1.83
CA MET A 94 7.58 -10.15 0.78
C MET A 94 8.20 -8.80 1.14
N ILE A 95 8.16 -8.38 2.39
CA ILE A 95 8.77 -7.11 2.84
C ILE A 95 10.28 -7.22 3.12
N ARG A 96 10.82 -8.45 3.17
CA ARG A 96 12.25 -8.72 3.45
C ARG A 96 13.08 -9.00 2.21
N TYR A 97 12.45 -9.06 1.03
CA TYR A 97 13.17 -9.33 -0.21
C TYR A 97 14.17 -8.21 -0.53
N GLY A 98 15.31 -8.60 -1.09
CA GLY A 98 16.35 -7.67 -1.50
C GLY A 98 17.16 -7.08 -0.34
N SER A 99 17.57 -5.84 -0.51
CA SER A 99 18.36 -5.09 0.46
C SER A 99 18.12 -3.58 0.27
N THR A 100 18.65 -2.75 1.17
CA THR A 100 18.58 -1.29 1.03
C THR A 100 19.27 -0.76 -0.24
N ALA A 101 20.27 -1.47 -0.75
CA ALA A 101 20.98 -1.13 -1.99
C ALA A 101 20.29 -1.69 -3.24
N ALA A 102 19.47 -2.73 -3.12
CA ALA A 102 18.74 -3.39 -4.19
C ALA A 102 17.34 -3.80 -3.66
N PRO A 103 16.45 -2.83 -3.44
CA PRO A 103 15.11 -3.10 -2.90
C PRO A 103 14.27 -3.87 -3.90
N LYS A 104 13.39 -4.73 -3.38
CA LYS A 104 12.40 -5.49 -4.14
C LYS A 104 11.34 -6.09 -3.20
N GLY A 105 10.27 -6.64 -3.75
CA GLY A 105 9.16 -7.22 -2.98
C GLY A 105 8.03 -6.23 -2.75
N SER A 106 7.62 -6.03 -1.50
CA SER A 106 6.54 -5.10 -1.11
C SER A 106 7.00 -4.15 -0.01
N VAL A 107 6.34 -2.98 0.09
CA VAL A 107 6.63 -1.98 1.14
C VAL A 107 5.94 -2.32 2.45
N THR A 108 4.72 -2.85 2.38
CA THR A 108 3.95 -3.39 3.51
C THR A 108 3.23 -4.66 3.08
N ALA A 109 2.86 -5.49 4.04
CA ALA A 109 2.02 -6.66 3.77
C ALA A 109 1.04 -6.93 4.92
N ILE A 110 -0.24 -7.12 4.61
CA ILE A 110 -1.29 -7.51 5.57
C ILE A 110 -1.65 -8.97 5.35
N GLY A 111 -1.69 -9.74 6.43
CA GLY A 111 -2.06 -11.16 6.40
C GLY A 111 -2.69 -11.62 7.70
N MET A 112 -3.13 -12.89 7.71
CA MET A 112 -3.79 -13.52 8.86
C MET A 112 -2.83 -14.44 9.61
N SER A 113 -2.73 -14.28 10.94
CA SER A 113 -1.77 -15.05 11.77
C SER A 113 -2.18 -16.48 12.07
N THR A 114 -3.37 -16.94 11.66
CA THR A 114 -3.88 -18.28 11.92
C THR A 114 -4.43 -18.97 10.68
N SER A 115 -4.37 -20.30 10.67
CA SER A 115 -5.01 -21.15 9.64
C SER A 115 -6.53 -21.35 9.86
N SER A 116 -7.07 -20.90 10.98
CA SER A 116 -8.48 -21.12 11.36
C SER A 116 -9.40 -19.99 10.95
N THR A 117 -9.12 -19.28 9.86
CA THR A 117 -9.96 -18.18 9.39
C THR A 117 -11.18 -18.67 8.60
N HIS A 118 -12.22 -17.84 8.56
CA HIS A 118 -13.47 -18.14 7.85
C HIS A 118 -13.70 -17.15 6.71
N THR A 119 -14.14 -17.67 5.57
CA THR A 119 -14.27 -16.92 4.32
C THR A 119 -15.11 -15.64 4.44
N THR A 120 -16.23 -15.68 5.18
CA THR A 120 -17.13 -14.54 5.34
C THR A 120 -16.43 -13.34 6.01
N PHE A 121 -15.78 -13.57 7.16
CA PHE A 121 -15.09 -12.51 7.89
C PHE A 121 -13.87 -12.02 7.13
N ASN A 122 -13.12 -12.93 6.50
CA ASN A 122 -12.00 -12.57 5.64
C ASN A 122 -12.44 -11.66 4.48
N ASN A 123 -13.58 -11.95 3.82
CA ASN A 123 -14.08 -11.14 2.72
C ASN A 123 -14.47 -9.74 3.19
N VAL A 124 -15.16 -9.63 4.32
CA VAL A 124 -15.57 -8.33 4.86
C VAL A 124 -14.34 -7.51 5.29
N LEU A 125 -13.39 -8.15 5.98
CA LEU A 125 -12.16 -7.50 6.38
C LEU A 125 -11.36 -7.01 5.16
N HIS A 126 -11.20 -7.86 4.15
CA HIS A 126 -10.49 -7.54 2.92
C HIS A 126 -11.16 -6.40 2.14
N GLY A 127 -12.48 -6.49 1.95
CA GLY A 127 -13.27 -5.43 1.31
C GLY A 127 -13.21 -4.12 2.08
N GLY A 128 -13.32 -4.17 3.42
CA GLY A 128 -13.25 -3.01 4.28
C GLY A 128 -11.89 -2.31 4.28
N ILE A 129 -10.77 -3.03 4.09
CA ILE A 129 -9.46 -2.41 3.92
C ILE A 129 -9.42 -1.56 2.65
N PHE A 130 -9.91 -2.09 1.53
CA PHE A 130 -9.95 -1.37 0.26
C PHE A 130 -11.04 -0.28 0.22
N ASP A 131 -12.16 -0.48 0.92
CA ASP A 131 -13.17 0.55 1.15
C ASP A 131 -12.56 1.76 1.88
N GLY A 132 -11.75 1.49 2.91
CA GLY A 132 -10.98 2.54 3.59
C GLY A 132 -10.09 3.32 2.62
N ILE A 133 -9.40 2.65 1.72
CA ILE A 133 -8.49 3.27 0.75
C ILE A 133 -9.26 4.06 -0.32
N PHE A 134 -10.22 3.43 -0.98
CA PHE A 134 -10.85 3.99 -2.19
C PHE A 134 -12.08 4.83 -1.91
N VAL A 135 -12.84 4.56 -0.84
CA VAL A 135 -14.08 5.28 -0.53
C VAL A 135 -13.86 6.34 0.56
N HIS A 136 -13.05 6.03 1.56
CA HIS A 136 -12.82 6.90 2.72
C HIS A 136 -11.47 7.62 2.71
N ASP A 137 -10.71 7.50 1.63
CA ASP A 137 -9.45 8.22 1.43
C ASP A 137 -8.43 8.03 2.57
N MET A 138 -8.39 6.82 3.15
CA MET A 138 -7.39 6.47 4.16
C MET A 138 -6.00 6.49 3.55
N ARG A 139 -5.14 7.35 4.06
CA ARG A 139 -3.85 7.66 3.45
C ARG A 139 -2.70 6.78 3.89
N THR A 140 -2.88 5.99 4.95
CA THR A 140 -1.84 5.08 5.42
C THR A 140 -2.34 3.64 5.47
N GLN A 141 -1.40 2.69 5.34
CA GLN A 141 -1.74 1.27 5.38
C GLN A 141 -2.31 0.85 6.74
N GLY A 142 -1.87 1.51 7.83
CA GLY A 142 -2.38 1.29 9.17
C GLY A 142 -3.83 1.76 9.34
N GLU A 143 -4.16 2.94 8.82
CA GLU A 143 -5.54 3.47 8.82
C GLU A 143 -6.46 2.57 8.00
N ALA A 144 -6.04 2.16 6.80
CA ALA A 144 -6.81 1.25 5.95
C ALA A 144 -7.08 -0.10 6.64
N MET A 145 -6.07 -0.68 7.29
CA MET A 145 -6.26 -1.91 8.07
C MET A 145 -7.20 -1.71 9.25
N LEU A 146 -7.08 -0.60 9.99
CA LEU A 146 -7.98 -0.28 11.09
C LEU A 146 -9.40 -0.10 10.59
N HIS A 147 -9.60 0.60 9.48
CA HIS A 147 -10.91 0.76 8.86
C HIS A 147 -11.54 -0.60 8.52
N GLY A 148 -10.79 -1.51 7.90
CA GLY A 148 -11.27 -2.86 7.62
C GLY A 148 -11.73 -3.63 8.86
N LYS A 149 -11.03 -3.48 9.99
CA LYS A 149 -11.43 -4.08 11.28
C LYS A 149 -12.71 -3.44 11.83
N LEU A 150 -12.84 -2.12 11.75
CA LEU A 150 -14.04 -1.39 12.18
C LEU A 150 -15.24 -1.72 11.28
N TYR A 151 -15.05 -1.79 9.97
CA TYR A 151 -16.07 -2.21 9.01
C TYR A 151 -16.59 -3.62 9.30
N MET A 152 -15.71 -4.56 9.62
CA MET A 152 -16.11 -5.90 10.05
C MET A 152 -16.90 -5.86 11.37
N ASN A 153 -16.53 -5.01 12.32
CA ASN A 153 -17.27 -4.81 13.56
C ASN A 153 -18.65 -4.20 13.33
N GLU A 154 -18.78 -3.27 12.41
CA GLU A 154 -20.08 -2.70 12.04
C GLU A 154 -21.04 -3.78 11.53
N ILE A 155 -20.56 -4.67 10.65
CA ILE A 155 -21.39 -5.71 10.04
C ILE A 155 -21.69 -6.85 11.01
N PHE A 156 -20.73 -7.28 11.81
CA PHE A 156 -20.83 -8.51 12.61
C PHE A 156 -20.69 -8.33 14.12
N GLY A 157 -20.43 -7.12 14.61
CA GLY A 157 -20.17 -6.87 16.03
C GLY A 157 -21.31 -7.30 16.97
N VAL A 158 -22.56 -7.22 16.52
CA VAL A 158 -23.73 -7.68 17.29
C VAL A 158 -23.99 -9.18 17.08
N SER A 159 -23.91 -9.66 15.83
CA SER A 159 -24.29 -11.04 15.48
C SER A 159 -23.19 -12.06 15.76
N SER A 160 -21.93 -11.67 15.78
CA SER A 160 -20.77 -12.56 15.91
C SER A 160 -19.58 -11.89 16.63
N PRO A 161 -19.75 -11.30 17.82
CA PRO A 161 -18.72 -10.48 18.48
C PRO A 161 -17.40 -11.24 18.72
N SER A 162 -17.44 -12.50 19.12
CA SER A 162 -16.24 -13.32 19.36
C SER A 162 -15.44 -13.57 18.08
N ASN A 163 -16.10 -13.70 16.92
CA ASN A 163 -15.41 -13.82 15.66
C ASN A 163 -14.76 -12.49 15.27
N VAL A 164 -15.46 -11.37 15.45
CA VAL A 164 -14.91 -10.02 15.19
C VAL A 164 -13.66 -9.78 16.03
N GLU A 165 -13.69 -10.09 17.31
CA GLU A 165 -12.54 -10.00 18.21
C GLU A 165 -11.38 -10.87 17.70
N SER A 166 -11.62 -12.14 17.40
CA SER A 166 -10.62 -13.07 16.93
C SER A 166 -9.97 -12.59 15.62
N PHE A 167 -10.78 -12.23 14.62
CA PHE A 167 -10.27 -11.77 13.32
C PHE A 167 -9.54 -10.42 13.42
N THR A 168 -9.95 -9.55 14.33
CA THR A 168 -9.26 -8.30 14.64
C THR A 168 -7.83 -8.56 15.16
N HIS A 169 -7.67 -9.55 16.05
CA HIS A 169 -6.36 -9.95 16.56
C HIS A 169 -5.52 -10.71 15.53
N TRP A 170 -6.13 -11.50 14.66
CA TRP A 170 -5.41 -12.31 13.67
C TRP A 170 -4.94 -11.52 12.46
N CYS A 171 -5.57 -10.38 12.16
CA CYS A 171 -5.16 -9.52 11.06
C CYS A 171 -3.97 -8.65 11.47
N ASN A 172 -2.82 -8.89 10.84
CA ASN A 172 -1.55 -8.23 11.17
C ASN A 172 -0.96 -7.52 9.96
N LEU A 173 -0.37 -6.35 10.21
CA LEU A 173 0.43 -5.59 9.27
C LEU A 173 1.91 -5.87 9.52
N MET A 174 2.61 -6.26 8.48
CA MET A 174 4.06 -6.30 8.42
C MET A 174 4.55 -5.06 7.67
N GLY A 175 5.42 -4.28 8.30
CA GLY A 175 5.93 -3.01 7.81
C GLY A 175 5.51 -1.83 8.68
N ASP A 176 5.76 -0.62 8.18
CA ASP A 176 5.43 0.62 8.88
C ASP A 176 3.94 0.96 8.68
N PRO A 177 3.12 1.08 9.74
CA PRO A 177 1.71 1.44 9.62
C PRO A 177 1.49 2.87 9.09
N THR A 178 2.47 3.74 9.18
CA THR A 178 2.41 5.12 8.66
C THR A 178 2.80 5.22 7.18
N MET A 179 3.09 4.08 6.53
CA MET A 179 3.42 4.06 5.11
C MET A 179 2.23 4.54 4.29
N GLU A 180 2.48 5.58 3.51
CA GLU A 180 1.45 6.22 2.67
C GLU A 180 0.99 5.30 1.54
N VAL A 181 -0.31 5.35 1.26
CA VAL A 181 -0.98 4.63 0.19
C VAL A 181 -1.28 5.62 -0.93
N TYR A 182 -0.69 5.39 -2.09
CA TYR A 182 -0.90 6.24 -3.25
C TYR A 182 -2.01 5.67 -4.14
N THR A 183 -3.07 6.45 -4.33
CA THR A 183 -4.23 6.10 -5.18
C THR A 183 -4.26 6.90 -6.48
N GLY A 184 -3.39 7.89 -6.65
CA GLY A 184 -3.24 8.65 -7.89
C GLY A 184 -2.27 7.98 -8.87
N ILE A 185 -2.45 8.26 -10.16
CA ILE A 185 -1.43 7.95 -11.18
C ILE A 185 -0.29 8.93 -10.97
N PRO A 186 0.96 8.44 -10.82
CA PRO A 186 2.10 9.33 -10.67
C PRO A 186 2.24 10.29 -11.86
N ASP A 187 2.32 11.57 -11.58
CA ASP A 187 2.65 12.61 -12.55
C ASP A 187 4.03 13.20 -12.25
N SER A 188 4.62 13.90 -13.22
CA SER A 188 5.88 14.59 -13.02
C SER A 188 5.65 15.95 -12.38
N PHE A 189 6.47 16.28 -11.39
CA PHE A 189 6.48 17.60 -10.79
C PHE A 189 7.54 18.48 -11.43
N GLN A 190 7.20 19.76 -11.57
CA GLN A 190 8.15 20.83 -11.86
C GLN A 190 8.44 21.56 -10.54
N ILE A 191 9.72 21.75 -10.26
CA ILE A 191 10.18 22.41 -9.04
C ILE A 191 10.90 23.69 -9.43
N GLN A 192 10.45 24.83 -8.89
CA GLN A 192 11.10 26.10 -9.04
C GLN A 192 11.68 26.55 -7.69
N THR A 193 12.97 26.79 -7.68
CA THR A 193 13.70 27.31 -6.53
C THR A 193 15.02 27.92 -6.99
N ILE A 194 15.79 28.53 -6.10
CA ILE A 194 17.11 29.06 -6.44
C ILE A 194 18.10 27.94 -6.74
N ALA A 195 18.94 28.13 -7.76
CA ALA A 195 19.93 27.15 -8.21
C ALA A 195 21.08 26.88 -7.21
N SER A 196 21.31 27.79 -6.28
CA SER A 196 22.33 27.67 -5.23
C SER A 196 21.89 28.41 -3.99
N ILE A 197 22.17 27.82 -2.84
CA ILE A 197 21.83 28.40 -1.53
C ILE A 197 23.02 29.22 -1.04
N PRO A 198 22.91 30.56 -0.93
CA PRO A 198 23.96 31.40 -0.35
C PRO A 198 24.20 31.05 1.13
N VAL A 199 25.44 31.17 1.56
CA VAL A 199 25.80 31.05 2.99
C VAL A 199 25.05 32.09 3.81
N GLY A 200 24.37 31.64 4.87
CA GLY A 200 23.57 32.49 5.75
C GLY A 200 22.10 32.66 5.36
N LEU A 201 21.67 32.04 4.24
CA LEU A 201 20.24 31.97 3.94
C LEU A 201 19.56 31.04 4.94
N SER A 202 18.51 31.53 5.60
CA SER A 202 17.76 30.78 6.62
C SER A 202 16.41 30.22 6.11
N LEU A 203 15.92 30.74 5.00
CA LEU A 203 14.64 30.35 4.39
C LEU A 203 14.84 30.07 2.92
N LEU A 204 14.23 29.00 2.42
CA LEU A 204 14.25 28.63 1.02
C LEU A 204 12.83 28.50 0.50
N ASP A 205 12.47 29.35 -0.46
CA ASP A 205 11.18 29.26 -1.15
C ASP A 205 11.25 28.19 -2.24
N VAL A 206 10.22 27.36 -2.30
CA VAL A 206 10.06 26.31 -3.30
C VAL A 206 8.63 26.32 -3.81
N ASP A 207 8.47 26.42 -5.14
CA ASP A 207 7.20 26.27 -5.83
C ASP A 207 7.14 24.89 -6.52
N VAL A 208 6.01 24.20 -6.40
CA VAL A 208 5.78 22.89 -7.03
C VAL A 208 4.52 22.94 -7.88
N THR A 209 4.69 22.63 -9.16
CA THR A 209 3.58 22.48 -10.10
C THR A 209 3.60 21.08 -10.74
N ASN A 210 2.48 20.64 -11.32
CA ASN A 210 2.45 19.46 -12.17
C ASN A 210 2.95 19.79 -13.59
N ALA A 211 2.93 18.80 -14.50
CA ALA A 211 3.37 18.95 -15.88
C ALA A 211 2.58 20.01 -16.69
N ASN A 212 1.40 20.43 -16.21
CA ASN A 212 0.55 21.43 -16.84
C ASN A 212 0.62 22.81 -16.15
N ASP A 213 1.65 23.07 -15.37
CA ASP A 213 1.86 24.30 -14.58
C ASP A 213 0.75 24.57 -13.51
N VAL A 214 0.01 23.54 -13.12
CA VAL A 214 -0.99 23.65 -12.05
C VAL A 214 -0.32 23.46 -10.70
N PRO A 215 -0.52 24.38 -9.71
CA PRO A 215 0.00 24.22 -8.36
C PRO A 215 -0.37 22.89 -7.72
N VAL A 216 0.56 22.25 -7.00
CA VAL A 216 0.33 20.99 -6.31
C VAL A 216 0.30 21.25 -4.81
N GLU A 217 -0.88 21.14 -4.20
CA GLU A 217 -1.08 21.22 -2.76
C GLU A 217 -0.65 19.89 -2.08
N GLY A 218 -0.03 20.00 -0.89
CA GLY A 218 0.36 18.84 -0.09
C GLY A 218 1.58 18.08 -0.62
N ALA A 219 2.30 18.58 -1.63
CA ALA A 219 3.53 17.97 -2.08
C ALA A 219 4.58 18.00 -0.97
N SER A 220 5.15 16.84 -0.64
CA SER A 220 6.26 16.73 0.31
C SER A 220 7.57 17.17 -0.34
N VAL A 221 8.11 18.26 0.13
CA VAL A 221 9.39 18.82 -0.36
C VAL A 221 10.47 18.55 0.68
N VAL A 222 11.54 17.89 0.25
CA VAL A 222 12.67 17.51 1.12
C VAL A 222 13.95 18.10 0.58
N LEU A 223 14.66 18.86 1.41
CA LEU A 223 16.03 19.29 1.13
C LEU A 223 17.00 18.32 1.81
N SER A 224 17.90 17.74 1.05
CA SER A 224 18.92 16.82 1.56
C SER A 224 20.31 17.13 1.04
N GLN A 225 21.31 16.77 1.82
CA GLN A 225 22.71 16.75 1.41
C GLN A 225 23.23 15.31 1.47
N GLY A 226 23.36 14.68 0.32
CA GLY A 226 23.58 13.24 0.23
C GLY A 226 22.42 12.47 0.86
N THR A 227 22.70 11.65 1.88
CA THR A 227 21.67 10.88 2.63
C THR A 227 21.09 11.64 3.82
N ASN A 228 21.64 12.82 4.17
CA ASN A 228 21.17 13.59 5.32
C ASN A 228 20.01 14.50 4.91
N VAL A 229 18.85 14.30 5.50
CA VAL A 229 17.72 15.23 5.39
C VAL A 229 18.01 16.45 6.25
N LEU A 230 18.06 17.63 5.61
CA LEU A 230 18.29 18.90 6.28
C LEU A 230 16.98 19.51 6.79
N THR A 231 15.95 19.51 5.96
CA THR A 231 14.63 20.02 6.30
C THR A 231 13.57 19.45 5.35
N ARG A 232 12.31 19.52 5.75
CA ARG A 232 11.17 19.16 4.89
C ARG A 232 9.98 20.06 5.20
N GLY A 233 9.08 20.18 4.23
CA GLY A 233 7.79 20.84 4.36
C GLY A 233 6.79 20.31 3.37
N TYR A 234 5.57 20.81 3.44
CA TYR A 234 4.49 20.49 2.50
C TYR A 234 4.01 21.77 1.84
N THR A 235 3.71 21.69 0.55
CA THR A 235 3.19 22.84 -0.21
C THR A 235 1.76 23.18 0.23
N ASP A 236 1.44 24.46 0.19
CA ASP A 236 0.08 24.98 0.37
C ASP A 236 -0.77 24.85 -0.91
N ALA A 237 -1.99 25.43 -0.88
CA ALA A 237 -2.91 25.43 -2.02
C ALA A 237 -2.38 26.20 -3.25
N ALA A 238 -1.38 27.07 -3.08
CA ALA A 238 -0.67 27.75 -4.17
C ALA A 238 0.54 26.95 -4.69
N GLY A 239 0.77 25.73 -4.18
CA GLY A 239 1.92 24.90 -4.53
C GLY A 239 3.22 25.39 -3.90
N GLN A 240 3.17 26.24 -2.86
CA GLN A 240 4.33 26.92 -2.27
C GLN A 240 4.70 26.33 -0.92
N VAL A 241 6.00 26.24 -0.64
CA VAL A 241 6.52 25.91 0.68
C VAL A 241 7.79 26.73 0.99
N ILE A 242 7.89 27.18 2.22
CA ILE A 242 9.09 27.82 2.75
C ILE A 242 9.81 26.82 3.66
N LEU A 243 10.97 26.37 3.27
CA LEU A 243 11.82 25.47 4.06
C LEU A 243 12.74 26.28 4.97
N VAL A 244 12.72 25.98 6.28
CA VAL A 244 13.67 26.56 7.24
C VAL A 244 14.98 25.78 7.14
N LEU A 245 16.06 26.47 6.80
CA LEU A 245 17.38 25.86 6.68
C LEU A 245 18.05 25.75 8.06
N PRO A 246 18.79 24.65 8.31
CA PRO A 246 19.59 24.54 9.53
C PRO A 246 20.72 25.58 9.52
N ALA A 247 21.05 26.11 10.69
CA ALA A 247 22.13 27.06 10.90
C ALA A 247 23.51 26.41 10.70
#